data_7f3205d55d68a0f16833265d50e06443
#
_entry.id   7f3205d55d68a0f16833265d50e06443
#
_cell.length_a   1.000
_cell.length_b   1.000
_cell.length_c   1.000
_cell.angle_alpha   90.00
_cell.angle_beta   90.00
_cell.angle_gamma   90.00
#
_symmetry.space_group_name_H-M   'P 1'
#
loop_
_entity.id
_entity.type
_entity.pdbx_description
1 polymer ?
#
loop_
_entity_poly.entity_id
_entity_poly.type
_entity_poly.pdbx_seq_one_letter_code
_entity_poly.pdbx_strand_id
1 'polypeptide(L)'
;SVIELGKMIVQLTNKTPASYVSYGCFCGGGDRGKPKDATDRCCFVHSCCYDTLPDCSPKTDQYKYKWENGEIICENSTSCKKRICECDKAVAICLRENLKTYNKKYKIYPNILCRGEPDKC
;
A
#
# COMPACT_ATOMS: atom_id res chain seq x y z
N SER A 1 -3.83 -2.11 10.37
CA SER A 1 -2.73 -1.20 10.72
C SER A 1 -1.51 -1.47 9.86
N VAL A 2 -0.49 -0.66 10.02
CA VAL A 2 0.77 -0.86 9.32
C VAL A 2 1.41 -2.23 9.62
N ILE A 3 1.06 -2.82 10.76
CA ILE A 3 1.55 -4.14 11.14
C ILE A 3 1.00 -5.20 10.19
N GLU A 4 -0.32 -5.25 9.99
CA GLU A 4 -0.93 -6.21 9.08
C GLU A 4 -0.53 -5.93 7.63
N LEU A 5 -0.49 -4.67 7.24
CA LEU A 5 -0.03 -4.30 5.89
C LEU A 5 1.38 -4.83 5.63
N GLY A 6 2.30 -4.65 6.58
CA GLY A 6 3.66 -5.17 6.45
C GLY A 6 3.71 -6.68 6.28
N LYS A 7 2.88 -7.40 7.04
CA LYS A 7 2.78 -8.86 6.92
C LYS A 7 2.26 -9.29 5.54
N MET A 8 1.23 -8.61 5.04
CA MET A 8 0.67 -8.91 3.72
C MET A 8 1.72 -8.70 2.62
N ILE A 9 2.51 -7.62 2.72
CA ILE A 9 3.56 -7.33 1.76
C ILE A 9 4.57 -8.47 1.72
N VAL A 10 5.05 -8.92 2.88
CA VAL A 10 5.98 -10.05 2.95
C VAL A 10 5.37 -11.32 2.35
N GLN A 11 4.13 -11.62 2.70
CA GLN A 11 3.44 -12.82 2.25
C GLN A 11 3.26 -12.85 0.73
N LEU A 12 2.90 -11.72 0.12
CA LEU A 12 2.59 -11.68 -1.31
C LEU A 12 3.80 -11.37 -2.19
N THR A 13 4.76 -10.57 -1.72
CA THR A 13 5.88 -10.14 -2.56
C THR A 13 7.21 -10.83 -2.23
N ASN A 14 7.31 -11.43 -1.08
CA ASN A 14 8.57 -11.98 -0.55
C ASN A 14 9.63 -10.89 -0.30
N LYS A 15 9.23 -9.62 -0.33
CA LYS A 15 10.09 -8.49 0.01
C LYS A 15 9.76 -7.98 1.41
N THR A 16 10.74 -7.35 2.05
CA THR A 16 10.51 -6.70 3.35
C THR A 16 9.68 -5.43 3.17
N PRO A 17 8.94 -4.98 4.20
CA PRO A 17 8.22 -3.71 4.14
C PRO A 17 9.14 -2.52 3.84
N ALA A 18 10.40 -2.57 4.29
CA ALA A 18 11.40 -1.53 4.01
C ALA A 18 11.62 -1.34 2.51
N SER A 19 11.35 -2.37 1.69
CA SER A 19 11.47 -2.28 0.24
C SER A 19 10.47 -1.30 -0.38
N TYR A 20 9.41 -0.96 0.35
CA TYR A 20 8.33 -0.11 -0.16
C TYR A 20 8.12 1.16 0.67
N VAL A 21 8.59 1.21 1.91
CA VAL A 21 8.23 2.30 2.84
C VAL A 21 8.67 3.70 2.38
N SER A 22 9.70 3.78 1.53
CA SER A 22 10.19 5.06 0.99
C SER A 22 10.23 5.04 -0.54
N TYR A 23 9.49 4.12 -1.15
CA TYR A 23 9.54 3.91 -2.59
C TYR A 23 8.76 4.99 -3.34
N GLY A 24 9.40 5.60 -4.33
CA GLY A 24 8.75 6.56 -5.22
C GLY A 24 8.19 7.77 -4.49
N CYS A 25 7.10 8.29 -5.03
CA CYS A 25 6.45 9.50 -4.50
C CYS A 25 5.27 9.20 -3.57
N PHE A 26 4.70 8.00 -3.61
CA PHE A 26 3.47 7.70 -2.88
C PHE A 26 3.58 6.57 -1.86
N CYS A 27 4.52 5.66 -2.03
CA CYS A 27 4.69 4.59 -1.05
C CYS A 27 5.18 5.18 0.28
N GLY A 28 4.58 4.74 1.38
CA GLY A 28 4.91 5.27 2.70
C GLY A 28 4.17 6.54 3.08
N GLY A 29 3.09 6.86 2.35
CA GLY A 29 2.21 7.98 2.71
C GLY A 29 2.55 9.31 2.06
N GLY A 30 3.35 9.30 1.00
CA GLY A 30 3.61 10.51 0.22
C GLY A 30 2.36 11.01 -0.50
N ASP A 31 2.31 12.31 -0.79
CA ASP A 31 1.14 12.94 -1.38
C ASP A 31 1.48 13.97 -2.47
N ARG A 32 2.72 13.97 -2.96
CA ARG A 32 3.20 14.98 -3.92
C ARG A 32 3.63 14.36 -5.23
N GLY A 33 3.36 15.11 -6.31
CA GLY A 33 3.83 14.76 -7.63
C GLY A 33 3.03 13.65 -8.29
N LYS A 34 3.67 12.96 -9.21
CA LYS A 34 3.05 11.85 -9.94
C LYS A 34 3.73 10.53 -9.58
N PRO A 35 2.99 9.41 -9.62
CA PRO A 35 3.61 8.10 -9.42
C PRO A 35 4.78 7.90 -10.40
N LYS A 36 5.87 7.35 -9.90
CA LYS A 36 7.08 7.14 -10.69
C LYS A 36 6.98 5.95 -11.63
N ASP A 37 6.25 4.92 -11.23
CA ASP A 37 6.09 3.69 -11.99
C ASP A 37 4.84 2.93 -11.53
N ALA A 38 4.65 1.70 -12.00
CA ALA A 38 3.48 0.90 -11.65
C ALA A 38 3.45 0.54 -10.15
N THR A 39 4.60 0.24 -9.56
CA THR A 39 4.68 -0.03 -8.11
C THR A 39 4.24 1.19 -7.31
N ASP A 40 4.73 2.37 -7.66
CA ASP A 40 4.36 3.62 -6.98
C ASP A 40 2.87 3.93 -7.16
N ARG A 41 2.31 3.60 -8.35
CA ARG A 41 0.88 3.77 -8.60
C ARG A 41 0.04 2.86 -7.70
N CYS A 42 0.53 1.66 -7.37
CA CYS A 42 -0.14 0.82 -6.38
C CYS A 42 -0.32 1.56 -5.05
N CYS A 43 0.72 2.25 -4.63
CA CYS A 43 0.70 3.03 -3.39
C CYS A 43 -0.22 4.25 -3.52
N PHE A 44 -0.24 4.90 -4.68
CA PHE A 44 -1.15 5.99 -4.96
C PHE A 44 -2.61 5.53 -4.80
N VAL A 45 -2.97 4.42 -5.43
CA VAL A 45 -4.32 3.87 -5.35
C VAL A 45 -4.66 3.47 -3.91
N HIS A 46 -3.68 2.95 -3.16
CA HIS A 46 -3.85 2.60 -1.75
C HIS A 46 -4.19 3.84 -0.91
N SER A 47 -3.49 4.96 -1.15
CA SER A 47 -3.81 6.22 -0.50
C SER A 47 -5.23 6.69 -0.83
N CYS A 48 -5.64 6.56 -2.10
CA CYS A 48 -7.01 6.88 -2.52
C CYS A 48 -8.03 6.00 -1.78
N CYS A 49 -7.70 4.71 -1.60
CA CYS A 49 -8.56 3.78 -0.87
C CYS A 49 -8.75 4.26 0.58
N TYR A 50 -7.68 4.64 1.25
CA TYR A 50 -7.75 5.18 2.61
C TYR A 50 -8.54 6.50 2.67
N ASP A 51 -8.44 7.32 1.63
CA ASP A 51 -9.19 8.58 1.57
C ASP A 51 -10.70 8.36 1.54
N THR A 52 -11.17 7.18 1.15
CA THR A 52 -12.59 6.83 1.21
C THR A 52 -13.05 6.49 2.63
N LEU A 53 -12.15 6.49 3.61
CA LEU A 53 -12.39 6.08 4.98
C LEU A 53 -12.03 7.19 5.98
N PRO A 54 -12.62 8.40 5.85
CA PRO A 54 -12.18 9.54 6.67
C PRO A 54 -12.41 9.36 8.17
N ASP A 55 -13.39 8.54 8.55
CA ASP A 55 -13.73 8.29 9.95
C ASP A 55 -12.99 7.08 10.53
N CYS A 56 -12.11 6.45 9.76
CA CYS A 56 -11.31 5.31 10.19
C CYS A 56 -9.87 5.73 10.46
N SER A 57 -9.11 4.87 11.14
CA SER A 57 -7.70 5.09 11.45
C SER A 57 -6.85 3.97 10.87
N PRO A 58 -6.59 3.98 9.55
CA PRO A 58 -5.98 2.83 8.86
C PRO A 58 -4.58 2.47 9.34
N LYS A 59 -3.80 3.45 9.83
CA LYS A 59 -2.42 3.18 10.24
C LYS A 59 -2.33 2.48 11.59
N THR A 60 -3.33 2.64 12.44
CA THR A 60 -3.27 2.18 13.83
C THR A 60 -4.34 1.14 14.17
N ASP A 61 -5.47 1.13 13.49
CA ASP A 61 -6.55 0.19 13.79
C ASP A 61 -6.17 -1.20 13.30
N GLN A 62 -6.01 -2.14 14.23
CA GLN A 62 -5.62 -3.50 13.91
C GLN A 62 -6.83 -4.32 13.51
N TYR A 63 -6.64 -5.20 12.52
CA TYR A 63 -7.68 -6.10 12.06
C TYR A 63 -7.10 -7.52 11.94
N LYS A 64 -7.99 -8.49 11.76
CA LYS A 64 -7.60 -9.90 11.57
C LYS A 64 -7.89 -10.33 10.15
N TYR A 65 -6.99 -11.12 9.59
CA TYR A 65 -7.20 -11.74 8.28
C TYR A 65 -6.58 -13.14 8.28
N LYS A 66 -7.03 -13.96 7.34
CA LYS A 66 -6.48 -15.30 7.15
C LYS A 66 -5.57 -15.32 5.94
N TRP A 67 -4.54 -16.13 6.02
CA TRP A 67 -3.63 -16.44 4.92
C TRP A 67 -3.81 -17.89 4.57
N GLU A 68 -4.60 -18.19 3.52
CA GLU A 68 -4.95 -19.55 3.13
C GLU A 68 -4.69 -19.75 1.64
N ASN A 69 -3.95 -20.81 1.30
CA ASN A 69 -3.68 -21.19 -0.10
C ASN A 69 -3.12 -20.02 -0.94
N GLY A 70 -2.28 -19.19 -0.32
CA GLY A 70 -1.69 -18.04 -0.99
C GLY A 70 -2.64 -16.85 -1.15
N GLU A 71 -3.78 -16.87 -0.49
CA GLU A 71 -4.77 -15.79 -0.54
C GLU A 71 -4.96 -15.13 0.82
N ILE A 72 -5.16 -13.82 0.78
CA ILE A 72 -5.54 -13.03 1.95
C ILE A 72 -7.06 -12.99 2.02
N ILE A 73 -7.62 -13.38 3.17
CA ILE A 73 -9.05 -13.37 3.39
C ILE A 73 -9.34 -12.45 4.57
N CYS A 74 -9.94 -11.30 4.30
CA CYS A 74 -10.33 -10.35 5.34
C CYS A 74 -11.47 -10.92 6.16
N GLU A 75 -11.31 -10.96 7.49
CA GLU A 75 -12.34 -11.50 8.36
C GLU A 75 -13.49 -10.50 8.51
N ASN A 76 -14.68 -11.03 8.72
CA ASN A 76 -15.86 -10.21 9.00
C ASN A 76 -15.66 -9.51 10.36
N SER A 77 -15.85 -8.19 10.38
CA SER A 77 -15.57 -7.38 11.56
C SER A 77 -16.30 -6.04 11.44
N THR A 78 -15.84 -5.02 12.18
CA THR A 78 -16.41 -3.67 12.04
C THR A 78 -16.19 -3.14 10.63
N SER A 79 -17.03 -2.16 10.23
CA SER A 79 -16.93 -1.56 8.90
C SER A 79 -15.51 -1.02 8.62
N CYS A 80 -14.93 -0.27 9.56
CA CYS A 80 -13.58 0.28 9.36
C CYS A 80 -12.54 -0.83 9.19
N LYS A 81 -12.51 -1.82 10.08
CA LYS A 81 -11.51 -2.88 10.03
C LYS A 81 -11.58 -3.66 8.73
N LYS A 82 -12.78 -4.02 8.30
CA LYS A 82 -12.95 -4.77 7.06
C LYS A 82 -12.51 -3.95 5.85
N ARG A 83 -12.90 -2.67 5.78
CA ARG A 83 -12.56 -1.81 4.65
C ARG A 83 -11.07 -1.50 4.60
N ILE A 84 -10.43 -1.30 5.75
CA ILE A 84 -8.98 -1.13 5.82
C ILE A 84 -8.28 -2.40 5.32
N CYS A 85 -8.72 -3.57 5.77
CA CYS A 85 -8.17 -4.85 5.33
C CYS A 85 -8.26 -5.00 3.81
N GLU A 86 -9.39 -4.64 3.21
CA GLU A 86 -9.57 -4.72 1.76
C GLU A 86 -8.65 -3.76 1.01
N CYS A 87 -8.44 -2.53 1.52
CA CYS A 87 -7.48 -1.59 0.94
C CYS A 87 -6.06 -2.17 0.98
N ASP A 88 -5.67 -2.74 2.11
CA ASP A 88 -4.33 -3.29 2.30
C ASP A 88 -4.11 -4.53 1.44
N LYS A 89 -5.11 -5.41 1.37
CA LYS A 89 -5.07 -6.57 0.48
C LYS A 89 -4.86 -6.15 -0.97
N ALA A 90 -5.60 -5.13 -1.41
CA ALA A 90 -5.52 -4.67 -2.79
C ALA A 90 -4.12 -4.16 -3.13
N VAL A 91 -3.49 -3.37 -2.24
CA VAL A 91 -2.13 -2.88 -2.52
C VAL A 91 -1.12 -4.02 -2.52
N ALA A 92 -1.23 -4.97 -1.61
CA ALA A 92 -0.32 -6.11 -1.56
C ALA A 92 -0.39 -6.94 -2.86
N ILE A 93 -1.59 -7.17 -3.37
CA ILE A 93 -1.79 -7.85 -4.66
C ILE A 93 -1.18 -7.03 -5.80
N CYS A 94 -1.43 -5.72 -5.82
CA CYS A 94 -0.89 -4.82 -6.84
C CYS A 94 0.64 -4.85 -6.84
N LEU A 95 1.26 -4.77 -5.67
CA LEU A 95 2.72 -4.82 -5.54
C LEU A 95 3.27 -6.15 -6.08
N ARG A 96 2.61 -7.26 -5.77
CA ARG A 96 3.00 -8.57 -6.31
C ARG A 96 2.92 -8.60 -7.83
N GLU A 97 1.86 -8.07 -8.39
CA GLU A 97 1.64 -8.05 -9.84
C GLU A 97 2.68 -7.21 -10.57
N ASN A 98 3.34 -6.30 -9.88
CA ASN A 98 4.31 -5.37 -10.47
C ASN A 98 5.75 -5.60 -9.99
N LEU A 99 6.04 -6.78 -9.43
CA LEU A 99 7.39 -7.11 -8.96
C LEU A 99 8.43 -7.01 -10.07
N LYS A 100 8.09 -7.39 -11.30
CA LYS A 100 9.05 -7.41 -12.40
C LYS A 100 9.57 -6.03 -12.78
N THR A 101 8.81 -4.99 -12.50
CA THR A 101 9.21 -3.62 -12.80
C THR A 101 9.64 -2.83 -11.57
N TYR A 102 9.70 -3.48 -10.41
CA TYR A 102 10.27 -2.86 -9.21
C TYR A 102 11.66 -2.34 -9.52
N ASN A 103 11.93 -1.07 -9.21
CA ASN A 103 13.20 -0.44 -9.56
C ASN A 103 13.90 0.10 -8.31
N LYS A 104 15.09 -0.44 -8.03
CA LYS A 104 15.87 -0.06 -6.85
C LYS A 104 16.19 1.44 -6.79
N LYS A 105 16.22 2.12 -7.93
CA LYS A 105 16.50 3.56 -7.94
C LYS A 105 15.40 4.37 -7.26
N TYR A 106 14.19 3.81 -7.10
CA TYR A 106 13.07 4.45 -6.42
C TYR A 106 12.90 4.00 -4.98
N LYS A 107 13.71 3.05 -4.49
CA LYS A 107 13.52 2.46 -3.16
C LYS A 107 13.59 3.48 -2.04
N ILE A 108 14.55 4.41 -2.12
CA ILE A 108 14.66 5.55 -1.21
C ILE A 108 14.62 6.79 -2.09
N TYR A 109 13.45 7.39 -2.20
CA TYR A 109 13.24 8.46 -3.16
C TYR A 109 12.92 9.76 -2.44
N PRO A 110 13.77 10.82 -2.61
CA PRO A 110 13.55 12.08 -1.90
C PRO A 110 12.26 12.75 -2.35
N ASN A 111 11.42 13.12 -1.39
CA ASN A 111 10.12 13.73 -1.66
C ASN A 111 10.24 15.03 -2.47
N ILE A 112 11.34 15.76 -2.31
CA ILE A 112 11.57 17.01 -3.06
C ILE A 112 11.63 16.79 -4.57
N LEU A 113 11.93 15.55 -5.02
CA LEU A 113 11.95 15.21 -6.44
C LEU A 113 10.57 14.88 -6.99
N CYS A 114 9.55 14.82 -6.14
CA CYS A 114 8.18 14.53 -6.55
C CYS A 114 7.53 15.82 -7.02
N ARG A 115 7.34 15.94 -8.33
CA ARG A 115 6.87 17.16 -9.00
C ARG A 115 5.69 16.89 -9.90
N GLY A 116 5.04 17.96 -10.31
CA GLY A 116 3.87 17.91 -11.17
C GLY A 116 2.58 17.88 -10.37
N GLU A 117 1.47 18.03 -11.06
CA GLU A 117 0.18 17.95 -10.41
C GLU A 117 -0.16 16.49 -10.08
N PRO A 118 -0.58 16.20 -8.84
CA PRO A 118 -1.02 14.85 -8.50
C PRO A 118 -2.19 14.41 -9.36
N ASP A 119 -2.21 13.12 -9.72
CA ASP A 119 -3.37 12.54 -10.36
C ASP A 119 -4.55 12.57 -9.38
N LYS A 120 -5.77 12.60 -9.92
CA LYS A 120 -6.97 12.52 -9.09
C LYS A 120 -7.29 11.06 -8.78
N CYS A 121 -7.83 10.83 -7.59
CA CYS A 121 -8.40 9.54 -7.26
C CYS A 121 -9.71 9.34 -8.05
#